data_dca2962f2010a2346e7ccfa6bff9d10d
#
_entry.id   dca2962f2010a2346e7ccfa6bff9d10d
#
_cell.length_a   1.000
_cell.length_b   1.000
_cell.length_c   1.000
_cell.angle_alpha   90.00
_cell.angle_beta   90.00
_cell.angle_gamma   90.00
#
_symmetry.space_group_name_H-M   'P 1'
#
loop_
_entity.id
_entity.type
_entity.pdbx_description
1 polymer ?
#
loop_
_entity_poly.entity_id
_entity_poly.type
_entity_poly.pdbx_seq_one_letter_code
_entity_poly.pdbx_strand_id
1 'polypeptide(L)'
;AKSGPGVVKQLYAFQDKSDRALTLRPELTAPVMRMVSEEMRSSPKPLRLSYFGQCFRYEESKKGRYREFFQYGAELIGANGPFAEAEVVALAINMLDGCGLQDYEVRIGHVGVLRDILTGLGLSQEGEPEAPVASAMRLLDKGDWDGLSELFAKNGIDSSATQDLRSLSELDGGIETLDSAREILTSMGVPLESLDELKQLLSALESLAPTPPSLKVNLCVARGLDYYTGMVFEVNVAELGGEGQVLGGGSYRLLHLFGLEDLDPSCGFGLGFDRVLLALEAQAERAGRSEVVPGETPATTTLMLPFRIDTNAVLAIVKELRDAGNNVELDLRGKNIGKSLDWASKNGFSNVVIVGPQDLENGQCSVKNLVSGEQSVVGLDSSSISSVL
;
A
#
# COMPACT_ATOMS: atom_id res chain seq x y z
N ALA A 1 -16.36 -16.37 -3.63
CA ALA A 1 -17.02 -16.95 -2.46
C ALA A 1 -16.05 -17.38 -1.35
N LYS A 2 -14.72 -17.48 -1.61
CA LYS A 2 -13.73 -17.87 -0.59
C LYS A 2 -12.95 -16.68 0.03
N SER A 3 -13.30 -15.46 -0.32
CA SER A 3 -12.74 -14.24 0.33
C SER A 3 -13.42 -13.94 1.67
N GLY A 4 -14.20 -14.87 2.21
CA GLY A 4 -14.96 -14.75 3.43
C GLY A 4 -16.33 -14.09 3.28
N PRO A 5 -17.28 -14.36 4.21
CA PRO A 5 -18.65 -13.85 4.15
C PRO A 5 -18.73 -12.32 4.27
N GLY A 6 -17.71 -11.68 4.85
CA GLY A 6 -17.62 -10.21 4.94
C GLY A 6 -17.48 -9.57 3.57
N VAL A 7 -16.56 -10.07 2.74
CA VAL A 7 -16.33 -9.54 1.38
C VAL A 7 -17.53 -9.81 0.48
N VAL A 8 -18.18 -10.97 0.62
CA VAL A 8 -19.36 -11.32 -0.19
C VAL A 8 -20.50 -10.30 0.02
N LYS A 9 -20.70 -9.80 1.24
CA LYS A 9 -21.70 -8.76 1.53
C LYS A 9 -21.36 -7.39 0.92
N GLN A 10 -20.11 -7.17 0.61
CA GLN A 10 -19.60 -5.91 0.05
C GLN A 10 -19.46 -5.94 -1.48
N LEU A 11 -19.84 -7.04 -2.14
CA LEU A 11 -19.74 -7.15 -3.60
C LEU A 11 -20.83 -6.31 -4.29
N TYR A 12 -20.41 -5.54 -5.30
CA TYR A 12 -21.33 -5.02 -6.31
C TYR A 12 -21.64 -6.13 -7.31
N ALA A 13 -22.77 -6.80 -7.13
CA ALA A 13 -23.23 -7.87 -8.01
C ALA A 13 -24.39 -7.40 -8.87
N PHE A 14 -24.39 -7.72 -10.16
CA PHE A 14 -25.41 -7.34 -11.13
C PHE A 14 -25.47 -8.34 -12.30
N GLN A 15 -26.46 -8.22 -13.16
CA GLN A 15 -26.56 -9.00 -14.38
C GLN A 15 -26.25 -8.10 -15.59
N ASP A 16 -25.55 -8.66 -16.58
CA ASP A 16 -25.35 -7.99 -17.86
C ASP A 16 -26.59 -8.12 -18.77
N LYS A 17 -26.51 -7.54 -19.97
CA LYS A 17 -27.62 -7.60 -20.95
C LYS A 17 -27.91 -9.02 -21.49
N SER A 18 -27.11 -10.00 -21.14
CA SER A 18 -27.27 -11.40 -21.51
C SER A 18 -27.57 -12.27 -20.27
N ASP A 19 -28.08 -11.68 -19.20
CA ASP A 19 -28.44 -12.31 -17.91
C ASP A 19 -27.28 -13.08 -17.23
N ARG A 20 -26.01 -12.71 -17.53
CA ARG A 20 -24.85 -13.29 -16.87
C ARG A 20 -24.61 -12.57 -15.56
N ALA A 21 -24.44 -13.30 -14.47
CA ALA A 21 -24.06 -12.76 -13.18
C ALA A 21 -22.63 -12.22 -13.23
N LEU A 22 -22.46 -10.94 -12.93
CA LEU A 22 -21.18 -10.23 -12.85
C LEU A 22 -20.98 -9.59 -11.49
N THR A 23 -19.73 -9.36 -11.14
CA THR A 23 -19.34 -8.54 -9.98
C THR A 23 -18.28 -7.54 -10.37
N LEU A 24 -18.30 -6.36 -9.77
CA LEU A 24 -17.11 -5.51 -9.76
C LEU A 24 -16.07 -6.13 -8.84
N ARG A 25 -14.80 -6.05 -9.24
CA ARG A 25 -13.69 -6.64 -8.48
C ARG A 25 -13.51 -5.92 -7.13
N PRO A 26 -13.55 -6.63 -6.00
CA PRO A 26 -13.35 -6.03 -4.67
C PRO A 26 -11.87 -5.95 -4.27
N GLU A 27 -10.98 -6.63 -5.03
CA GLU A 27 -9.55 -6.75 -4.83
C GLU A 27 -8.88 -7.24 -6.11
N LEU A 28 -7.56 -7.30 -6.17
CA LEU A 28 -6.84 -7.66 -7.40
C LEU A 28 -6.03 -8.98 -7.28
N THR A 29 -5.88 -9.56 -6.09
CA THR A 29 -5.17 -10.82 -5.89
C THR A 29 -5.80 -11.98 -6.67
N ALA A 30 -7.12 -12.20 -6.55
CA ALA A 30 -7.81 -13.26 -7.27
C ALA A 30 -7.78 -13.08 -8.81
N PRO A 31 -7.97 -11.87 -9.38
CA PRO A 31 -7.70 -11.60 -10.79
C PRO A 31 -6.28 -11.96 -11.24
N VAL A 32 -5.25 -11.65 -10.42
CA VAL A 32 -3.85 -12.03 -10.72
C VAL A 32 -3.67 -13.54 -10.71
N MET A 33 -4.23 -14.23 -9.69
CA MET A 33 -4.17 -15.71 -9.64
C MET A 33 -4.81 -16.36 -10.86
N ARG A 34 -5.94 -15.82 -11.32
CA ARG A 34 -6.59 -16.30 -12.56
C ARG A 34 -5.69 -16.08 -13.78
N MET A 35 -5.11 -14.88 -13.92
CA MET A 35 -4.18 -14.58 -15.03
C MET A 35 -2.98 -15.54 -15.01
N VAL A 36 -2.41 -15.83 -13.85
CA VAL A 36 -1.30 -16.78 -13.70
C VAL A 36 -1.71 -18.18 -14.18
N SER A 37 -2.92 -18.62 -13.86
CA SER A 37 -3.40 -19.94 -14.27
C SER A 37 -3.71 -20.04 -15.77
N GLU A 38 -4.17 -18.95 -16.37
CA GLU A 38 -4.56 -18.90 -17.78
C GLU A 38 -3.36 -18.62 -18.70
N GLU A 39 -2.45 -17.72 -18.32
CA GLU A 39 -1.43 -17.18 -19.22
C GLU A 39 0.02 -17.47 -18.79
N MET A 40 0.28 -17.71 -17.50
CA MET A 40 1.65 -17.81 -16.95
C MET A 40 1.96 -19.17 -16.32
N ARG A 41 1.14 -20.19 -16.59
CA ARG A 41 1.30 -21.53 -16.01
C ARG A 41 2.68 -22.13 -16.27
N SER A 42 3.20 -21.98 -17.48
CA SER A 42 4.50 -22.49 -17.92
C SER A 42 5.68 -21.52 -17.68
N SER A 43 5.43 -20.33 -17.17
CA SER A 43 6.49 -19.36 -16.89
C SER A 43 7.40 -19.86 -15.77
N PRO A 44 8.73 -19.57 -15.82
CA PRO A 44 9.65 -19.93 -14.73
C PRO A 44 9.18 -19.35 -13.38
N LYS A 45 9.33 -20.14 -12.31
CA LYS A 45 8.99 -19.74 -10.94
C LYS A 45 10.26 -19.45 -10.15
N PRO A 46 10.20 -18.57 -9.12
CA PRO A 46 9.02 -17.85 -8.65
C PRO A 46 8.64 -16.67 -9.55
N LEU A 47 7.33 -16.37 -9.62
CA LEU A 47 6.84 -15.14 -10.25
C LEU A 47 6.79 -14.01 -9.23
N ARG A 48 7.29 -12.85 -9.62
CA ARG A 48 7.15 -11.58 -8.89
C ARG A 48 6.29 -10.65 -9.71
N LEU A 49 5.07 -10.44 -9.29
CA LEU A 49 4.08 -9.65 -10.00
C LEU A 49 3.66 -8.46 -9.15
N SER A 50 3.43 -7.34 -9.80
CA SER A 50 2.81 -6.17 -9.16
C SER A 50 1.62 -5.70 -9.98
N TYR A 51 0.69 -5.04 -9.32
CA TYR A 51 -0.51 -4.51 -9.95
C TYR A 51 -0.91 -3.17 -9.35
N PHE A 52 -1.59 -2.39 -10.16
CA PHE A 52 -2.27 -1.16 -9.74
C PHE A 52 -3.60 -1.05 -10.45
N GLY A 53 -4.66 -0.78 -9.72
CA GLY A 53 -5.98 -0.65 -10.34
C GLY A 53 -7.11 -0.34 -9.37
N GLN A 54 -8.26 -0.04 -9.95
CA GLN A 54 -9.49 0.26 -9.21
C GLN A 54 -10.11 -1.02 -8.64
N CYS A 55 -10.59 -0.90 -7.40
CA CYS A 55 -11.38 -1.90 -6.70
C CYS A 55 -12.68 -1.28 -6.21
N PHE A 56 -13.70 -2.12 -5.99
CA PHE A 56 -15.05 -1.67 -5.68
C PHE A 56 -15.62 -2.48 -4.50
N ARG A 57 -15.99 -1.80 -3.41
CA ARG A 57 -16.64 -2.42 -2.24
C ARG A 57 -17.82 -1.59 -1.78
N TYR A 58 -18.94 -2.24 -1.52
CA TYR A 58 -20.12 -1.60 -0.94
C TYR A 58 -19.91 -1.46 0.58
N GLU A 59 -19.21 -0.40 0.94
CA GLU A 59 -18.95 -0.04 2.34
C GLU A 59 -19.66 1.26 2.71
N GLU A 60 -19.78 1.52 4.02
CA GLU A 60 -20.15 2.86 4.48
C GLU A 60 -19.04 3.84 4.08
N SER A 61 -19.44 4.88 3.34
CA SER A 61 -18.49 5.91 2.89
C SER A 61 -18.02 6.74 4.08
N LYS A 62 -16.71 6.66 4.39
CA LYS A 62 -16.02 7.43 5.43
C LYS A 62 -14.71 7.95 4.85
N LYS A 63 -14.07 8.92 5.53
CA LYS A 63 -12.72 9.36 5.16
C LYS A 63 -11.78 8.13 5.16
N GLY A 64 -11.13 7.87 4.01
CA GLY A 64 -10.25 6.70 3.83
C GLY A 64 -10.96 5.38 3.50
N ARG A 65 -12.32 5.35 3.44
CA ARG A 65 -13.11 4.21 2.94
C ARG A 65 -14.03 4.67 1.82
N TYR A 66 -13.59 4.46 0.61
CA TYR A 66 -14.35 4.79 -0.60
C TYR A 66 -14.97 3.51 -1.17
N ARG A 67 -16.07 3.65 -1.88
CA ARG A 67 -16.71 2.53 -2.59
C ARG A 67 -15.99 2.16 -3.88
N GLU A 68 -15.29 3.12 -4.45
CA GLU A 68 -14.30 2.97 -5.51
C GLU A 68 -12.97 3.50 -4.98
N PHE A 69 -11.92 2.70 -5.02
CA PHE A 69 -10.61 3.02 -4.48
C PHE A 69 -9.51 2.36 -5.33
N PHE A 70 -8.31 2.90 -5.26
CA PHE A 70 -7.16 2.33 -5.92
C PHE A 70 -6.39 1.40 -4.97
N GLN A 71 -6.02 0.25 -5.50
CA GLN A 71 -5.16 -0.72 -4.83
C GLN A 71 -3.87 -0.91 -5.63
N TYR A 72 -2.74 -0.78 -4.97
CA TYR A 72 -1.46 -1.30 -5.42
C TYR A 72 -1.19 -2.62 -4.67
N GLY A 73 -0.52 -3.57 -5.31
CA GLY A 73 -0.12 -4.79 -4.62
C GLY A 73 1.01 -5.51 -5.32
N ALA A 74 1.60 -6.46 -4.62
CA ALA A 74 2.63 -7.34 -5.13
C ALA A 74 2.38 -8.78 -4.66
N GLU A 75 2.66 -9.74 -5.55
CA GLU A 75 2.47 -11.17 -5.31
C GLU A 75 3.76 -11.92 -5.66
N LEU A 76 4.19 -12.78 -4.75
CA LEU A 76 5.28 -13.74 -4.93
C LEU A 76 4.67 -15.13 -5.02
N ILE A 77 4.76 -15.76 -6.19
CA ILE A 77 4.04 -17.00 -6.53
C ILE A 77 5.02 -18.10 -6.88
N GLY A 78 4.85 -19.27 -6.27
CA GLY A 78 5.72 -20.42 -6.47
C GLY A 78 7.02 -20.37 -5.65
N ALA A 79 7.03 -19.57 -4.58
CA ALA A 79 7.98 -19.63 -3.48
C ALA A 79 7.20 -19.40 -2.17
N ASN A 80 7.61 -20.07 -1.11
CA ASN A 80 6.97 -20.01 0.20
C ASN A 80 8.00 -20.08 1.32
N GLY A 81 7.52 -19.98 2.56
CA GLY A 81 8.31 -20.05 3.78
C GLY A 81 8.95 -18.71 4.16
N PRO A 82 9.70 -18.70 5.27
CA PRO A 82 10.11 -17.48 5.97
C PRO A 82 10.86 -16.47 5.10
N PHE A 83 11.71 -16.92 4.18
CA PHE A 83 12.50 -16.03 3.32
C PHE A 83 11.67 -15.37 2.21
N ALA A 84 10.71 -16.11 1.63
CA ALA A 84 9.79 -15.56 0.65
C ALA A 84 8.86 -14.51 1.28
N GLU A 85 8.38 -14.82 2.48
CA GLU A 85 7.53 -13.94 3.27
C GLU A 85 8.29 -12.68 3.71
N ALA A 86 9.56 -12.82 4.16
CA ALA A 86 10.41 -11.69 4.50
C ALA A 86 10.67 -10.77 3.30
N GLU A 87 10.87 -11.32 2.09
CA GLU A 87 11.01 -10.53 0.85
C GLU A 87 9.77 -9.66 0.58
N VAL A 88 8.57 -10.22 0.77
CA VAL A 88 7.30 -9.50 0.55
C VAL A 88 7.10 -8.39 1.59
N VAL A 89 7.38 -8.64 2.86
CA VAL A 89 7.31 -7.63 3.92
C VAL A 89 8.36 -6.54 3.71
N ALA A 90 9.60 -6.93 3.35
CA ALA A 90 10.67 -5.99 3.05
C ALA A 90 10.31 -5.06 1.88
N LEU A 91 9.70 -5.60 0.81
CA LEU A 91 9.21 -4.80 -0.30
C LEU A 91 8.17 -3.77 0.16
N ALA A 92 7.23 -4.18 1.00
CA ALA A 92 6.19 -3.29 1.53
C ALA A 92 6.80 -2.14 2.34
N ILE A 93 7.76 -2.43 3.25
CA ILE A 93 8.47 -1.42 4.04
C ILE A 93 9.23 -0.45 3.13
N ASN A 94 10.06 -0.97 2.22
CA ASN A 94 10.83 -0.13 1.29
C ASN A 94 9.96 0.77 0.41
N MET A 95 8.77 0.29 0.03
CA MET A 95 7.82 1.11 -0.73
C MET A 95 7.24 2.25 0.10
N LEU A 96 6.85 2.01 1.34
CA LEU A 96 6.31 3.03 2.23
C LEU A 96 7.37 4.09 2.56
N ASP A 97 8.59 3.65 2.86
CA ASP A 97 9.74 4.55 3.09
C ASP A 97 10.05 5.37 1.81
N GLY A 98 10.03 4.72 0.65
CA GLY A 98 10.25 5.36 -0.65
C GLY A 98 9.17 6.40 -1.01
N CYS A 99 7.94 6.23 -0.51
CA CYS A 99 6.89 7.25 -0.61
C CYS A 99 7.09 8.40 0.40
N GLY A 100 8.03 8.26 1.35
CA GLY A 100 8.27 9.23 2.40
C GLY A 100 7.29 9.14 3.58
N LEU A 101 6.56 8.01 3.71
CA LEU A 101 5.71 7.77 4.86
C LEU A 101 6.58 7.54 6.10
N GLN A 102 6.27 8.25 7.16
CA GLN A 102 6.95 8.18 8.46
C GLN A 102 5.94 7.70 9.52
N ASP A 103 6.42 7.35 10.72
CA ASP A 103 5.55 7.04 11.87
C ASP A 103 4.41 6.06 11.53
N TYR A 104 4.76 4.91 10.97
CA TYR A 104 3.85 3.79 10.77
C TYR A 104 4.23 2.59 11.65
N GLU A 105 3.27 1.74 11.94
CA GLU A 105 3.45 0.51 12.71
C GLU A 105 3.21 -0.71 11.82
N VAL A 106 4.19 -1.60 11.74
CA VAL A 106 4.05 -2.93 11.13
C VAL A 106 3.64 -3.91 12.21
N ARG A 107 2.48 -4.53 12.06
CA ARG A 107 2.05 -5.67 12.89
C ARG A 107 2.18 -6.94 12.09
N ILE A 108 2.87 -7.93 12.64
CA ILE A 108 3.13 -9.19 11.98
C ILE A 108 2.80 -10.36 12.88
N GLY A 109 2.19 -11.39 12.33
CA GLY A 109 1.84 -12.61 13.04
C GLY A 109 1.86 -13.81 12.12
N HIS A 110 1.42 -14.95 12.65
CA HIS A 110 1.37 -16.19 11.89
C HIS A 110 0.10 -16.98 12.24
N VAL A 111 -0.79 -17.12 11.26
CA VAL A 111 -2.08 -17.80 11.44
C VAL A 111 -1.89 -19.27 11.88
N GLY A 112 -0.79 -19.90 11.46
CA GLY A 112 -0.43 -21.24 11.88
C GLY A 112 -0.28 -21.39 13.40
N VAL A 113 0.35 -20.42 14.08
CA VAL A 113 0.51 -20.44 15.54
C VAL A 113 -0.86 -20.53 16.22
N LEU A 114 -1.80 -19.67 15.81
CA LEU A 114 -3.13 -19.68 16.38
C LEU A 114 -3.89 -20.99 16.05
N ARG A 115 -3.74 -21.49 14.84
CA ARG A 115 -4.33 -22.76 14.41
C ARG A 115 -3.77 -23.94 15.23
N ASP A 116 -2.47 -23.98 15.44
CA ASP A 116 -1.77 -25.01 16.21
C ASP A 116 -2.25 -25.00 17.66
N ILE A 117 -2.42 -23.82 18.27
CA ILE A 117 -3.00 -23.68 19.61
C ILE A 117 -4.40 -24.28 19.65
N LEU A 118 -5.30 -23.82 18.78
CA LEU A 118 -6.71 -24.22 18.81
C LEU A 118 -6.91 -25.72 18.53
N THR A 119 -6.11 -26.29 17.64
CA THR A 119 -6.14 -27.73 17.36
C THR A 119 -5.51 -28.54 18.49
N GLY A 120 -4.41 -28.04 19.08
CA GLY A 120 -3.77 -28.63 20.26
C GLY A 120 -4.73 -28.68 21.47
N LEU A 121 -5.61 -27.69 21.60
CA LEU A 121 -6.68 -27.68 22.59
C LEU A 121 -7.86 -28.62 22.26
N GLY A 122 -7.80 -29.31 21.11
CA GLY A 122 -8.81 -30.28 20.70
C GLY A 122 -9.97 -29.75 19.86
N LEU A 123 -9.90 -28.50 19.37
CA LEU A 123 -10.91 -27.98 18.45
C LEU A 123 -10.75 -28.61 17.04
N SER A 124 -11.86 -29.04 16.46
CA SER A 124 -11.88 -29.62 15.11
C SER A 124 -11.72 -28.56 14.03
N GLN A 125 -10.99 -28.90 12.98
CA GLN A 125 -10.90 -28.15 11.74
C GLN A 125 -11.95 -28.59 10.70
N GLU A 126 -12.64 -29.69 10.93
CA GLU A 126 -13.65 -30.24 10.00
C GLU A 126 -14.93 -29.39 10.03
N GLY A 127 -15.51 -29.18 8.87
CA GLY A 127 -16.79 -28.46 8.72
C GLY A 127 -16.62 -26.97 8.36
N GLU A 128 -15.48 -26.57 7.79
CA GLU A 128 -15.32 -25.18 7.31
C GLU A 128 -16.47 -24.74 6.37
N PRO A 129 -16.99 -23.49 6.54
CA PRO A 129 -16.52 -22.40 7.41
C PRO A 129 -17.07 -22.40 8.83
N GLU A 130 -17.82 -23.42 9.24
CA GLU A 130 -18.47 -23.51 10.56
C GLU A 130 -17.65 -24.31 11.58
N ALA A 131 -16.45 -24.74 11.20
CA ALA A 131 -15.56 -25.48 12.10
C ALA A 131 -15.30 -24.72 13.41
N PRO A 132 -15.18 -25.42 14.55
CA PRO A 132 -14.87 -24.80 15.84
C PRO A 132 -13.61 -23.93 15.81
N VAL A 133 -12.54 -24.36 15.11
CA VAL A 133 -11.31 -23.57 14.91
C VAL A 133 -11.62 -22.25 14.20
N ALA A 134 -12.33 -22.27 13.08
CA ALA A 134 -12.67 -21.06 12.33
C ALA A 134 -13.59 -20.13 13.16
N SER A 135 -14.46 -20.68 13.98
CA SER A 135 -15.30 -19.91 14.90
C SER A 135 -14.48 -19.25 16.01
N ALA A 136 -13.52 -19.97 16.62
CA ALA A 136 -12.62 -19.43 17.62
C ALA A 136 -11.76 -18.28 17.03
N MET A 137 -11.21 -18.47 15.83
CA MET A 137 -10.44 -17.44 15.15
C MET A 137 -11.25 -16.16 14.91
N ARG A 138 -12.51 -16.27 14.50
CA ARG A 138 -13.40 -15.11 14.32
C ARG A 138 -13.75 -14.40 15.64
N LEU A 139 -13.85 -15.13 16.75
CA LEU A 139 -14.08 -14.54 18.07
C LEU A 139 -12.83 -13.79 18.55
N LEU A 140 -11.65 -14.35 18.35
CA LEU A 140 -10.37 -13.71 18.65
C LEU A 140 -10.17 -12.43 17.83
N ASP A 141 -10.46 -12.46 16.52
CA ASP A 141 -10.38 -11.27 15.65
C ASP A 141 -11.29 -10.13 16.13
N LYS A 142 -12.43 -10.45 16.73
CA LYS A 142 -13.36 -9.47 17.31
C LYS A 142 -13.01 -9.05 18.73
N GLY A 143 -12.06 -9.72 19.38
CA GLY A 143 -11.79 -9.55 20.80
C GLY A 143 -12.94 -10.04 21.70
N ASP A 144 -13.77 -10.97 21.21
CA ASP A 144 -14.91 -11.54 21.94
C ASP A 144 -14.45 -12.70 22.82
N TRP A 145 -13.85 -12.35 23.94
CA TRP A 145 -13.32 -13.30 24.92
C TRP A 145 -14.40 -14.11 25.63
N ASP A 146 -15.59 -13.52 25.82
CA ASP A 146 -16.72 -14.21 26.47
C ASP A 146 -17.26 -15.29 25.52
N GLY A 147 -17.48 -14.96 24.26
CA GLY A 147 -17.87 -15.92 23.24
C GLY A 147 -16.84 -17.04 23.05
N LEU A 148 -15.54 -16.72 23.14
CA LEU A 148 -14.48 -17.71 23.08
C LEU A 148 -14.52 -18.67 24.27
N SER A 149 -14.72 -18.14 25.47
CA SER A 149 -14.87 -18.97 26.71
C SER A 149 -16.06 -19.89 26.62
N GLU A 150 -17.19 -19.44 26.11
CA GLU A 150 -18.38 -20.26 25.88
C GLU A 150 -18.11 -21.38 24.85
N LEU A 151 -17.41 -21.04 23.75
CA LEU A 151 -17.01 -22.01 22.73
C LEU A 151 -16.12 -23.09 23.33
N PHE A 152 -15.13 -22.71 24.14
CA PHE A 152 -14.23 -23.63 24.82
C PHE A 152 -14.94 -24.53 25.78
N ALA A 153 -15.80 -23.99 26.66
CA ALA A 153 -16.60 -24.76 27.58
C ALA A 153 -17.49 -25.80 26.87
N LYS A 154 -18.12 -25.41 25.75
CA LYS A 154 -18.93 -26.31 24.91
C LYS A 154 -18.12 -27.46 24.32
N ASN A 155 -16.84 -27.27 24.07
CA ASN A 155 -15.94 -28.30 23.54
C ASN A 155 -15.12 -29.01 24.63
N GLY A 156 -15.39 -28.78 25.91
CA GLY A 156 -14.71 -29.42 27.02
C GLY A 156 -13.30 -28.95 27.28
N ILE A 157 -12.95 -27.75 26.81
CA ILE A 157 -11.64 -27.12 27.00
C ILE A 157 -11.66 -26.33 28.31
N ASP A 158 -10.58 -26.45 29.09
CA ASP A 158 -10.43 -25.76 30.37
C ASP A 158 -10.39 -24.22 30.19
N SER A 159 -10.93 -23.51 31.18
CA SER A 159 -10.97 -22.04 31.17
C SER A 159 -9.56 -21.39 31.23
N SER A 160 -8.52 -22.11 31.66
CA SER A 160 -7.15 -21.64 31.62
C SER A 160 -6.67 -21.33 30.19
N ALA A 161 -7.15 -22.08 29.19
CA ALA A 161 -6.80 -21.86 27.79
C ALA A 161 -7.19 -20.45 27.28
N THR A 162 -8.32 -19.90 27.76
CA THR A 162 -8.70 -18.51 27.44
C THR A 162 -7.73 -17.52 28.05
N GLN A 163 -7.26 -17.78 29.28
CA GLN A 163 -6.28 -16.93 29.94
C GLN A 163 -4.91 -16.98 29.25
N ASP A 164 -4.45 -18.16 28.81
CA ASP A 164 -3.20 -18.32 28.08
C ASP A 164 -3.24 -17.58 26.73
N LEU A 165 -4.36 -17.69 25.98
CA LEU A 165 -4.55 -16.92 24.75
C LEU A 165 -4.61 -15.43 25.00
N ARG A 166 -5.21 -14.99 26.10
CA ARG A 166 -5.22 -13.57 26.49
C ARG A 166 -3.80 -13.09 26.78
N SER A 167 -3.01 -13.86 27.52
CA SER A 167 -1.62 -13.54 27.79
C SER A 167 -0.78 -13.45 26.51
N LEU A 168 -1.00 -14.35 25.54
CA LEU A 168 -0.38 -14.25 24.22
C LEU A 168 -0.81 -12.99 23.44
N SER A 169 -2.07 -12.60 23.54
CA SER A 169 -2.60 -11.42 22.86
C SER A 169 -2.10 -10.10 23.45
N GLU A 170 -1.69 -10.12 24.69
CA GLU A 170 -1.16 -8.96 25.44
C GLU A 170 0.36 -8.80 25.29
N LEU A 171 1.04 -9.76 24.65
CA LEU A 171 2.46 -9.59 24.31
C LEU A 171 2.60 -8.41 23.33
N ASP A 172 3.35 -7.41 23.75
CA ASP A 172 3.59 -6.18 22.96
C ASP A 172 5.10 -5.97 22.82
N GLY A 173 5.58 -6.02 21.60
CA GLY A 173 7.00 -5.89 21.28
C GLY A 173 7.35 -6.52 19.94
N GLY A 174 8.63 -6.53 19.64
CA GLY A 174 9.19 -7.10 18.42
C GLY A 174 9.56 -8.58 18.55
N ILE A 175 10.67 -8.97 17.94
CA ILE A 175 11.16 -10.35 17.89
C ILE A 175 11.42 -10.93 19.29
N GLU A 176 11.74 -10.10 20.27
CA GLU A 176 12.02 -10.49 21.66
C GLU A 176 10.78 -11.11 22.34
N THR A 177 9.57 -10.77 21.92
CA THR A 177 8.33 -11.34 22.48
C THR A 177 8.17 -12.83 22.15
N LEU A 178 8.84 -13.31 21.09
CA LEU A 178 8.76 -14.72 20.68
C LEU A 178 9.33 -15.68 21.73
N ASP A 179 10.28 -15.24 22.54
CA ASP A 179 10.85 -16.10 23.59
C ASP A 179 9.81 -16.28 24.72
N SER A 180 9.11 -15.23 25.14
CA SER A 180 7.99 -15.33 26.09
C SER A 180 6.81 -16.14 25.52
N ALA A 181 6.49 -15.95 24.24
CA ALA A 181 5.48 -16.75 23.56
C ALA A 181 5.84 -18.25 23.55
N ARG A 182 7.12 -18.58 23.31
CA ARG A 182 7.62 -19.95 23.33
C ARG A 182 7.40 -20.63 24.68
N GLU A 183 7.64 -19.93 25.79
CA GLU A 183 7.38 -20.46 27.13
C GLU A 183 5.91 -20.80 27.32
N ILE A 184 5.00 -19.89 26.93
CA ILE A 184 3.55 -20.11 27.02
C ILE A 184 3.14 -21.31 26.16
N LEU A 185 3.51 -21.33 24.87
CA LEU A 185 3.16 -22.40 23.93
C LEU A 185 3.71 -23.76 24.38
N THR A 186 4.93 -23.79 24.93
CA THR A 186 5.51 -25.02 25.49
C THR A 186 4.70 -25.52 26.69
N SER A 187 4.26 -24.62 27.58
CA SER A 187 3.44 -25.01 28.74
C SER A 187 2.07 -25.54 28.33
N MET A 188 1.54 -25.09 27.20
CA MET A 188 0.29 -25.57 26.60
C MET A 188 0.47 -26.89 25.81
N GLY A 189 1.70 -27.34 25.58
CA GLY A 189 1.99 -28.52 24.76
C GLY A 189 1.71 -28.34 23.28
N VAL A 190 1.78 -27.10 22.78
CA VAL A 190 1.49 -26.73 21.38
C VAL A 190 2.77 -26.89 20.54
N PRO A 191 2.68 -27.35 19.27
CA PRO A 191 3.80 -27.36 18.33
C PRO A 191 4.42 -25.97 18.15
N LEU A 192 5.73 -25.89 17.91
CA LEU A 192 6.46 -24.63 17.82
C LEU A 192 6.90 -24.28 16.39
N GLU A 193 6.59 -25.12 15.41
CA GLU A 193 7.03 -24.97 14.02
C GLU A 193 6.61 -23.62 13.44
N SER A 194 5.36 -23.23 13.59
CA SER A 194 4.83 -21.92 13.10
C SER A 194 5.48 -20.73 13.81
N LEU A 195 5.85 -20.88 15.09
CA LEU A 195 6.58 -19.85 15.84
C LEU A 195 8.03 -19.74 15.35
N ASP A 196 8.66 -20.87 15.06
CA ASP A 196 10.04 -20.91 14.53
C ASP A 196 10.11 -20.32 13.12
N GLU A 197 9.12 -20.57 12.26
CA GLU A 197 8.98 -19.93 10.95
C GLU A 197 8.86 -18.41 11.09
N LEU A 198 8.02 -17.92 12.00
CA LEU A 198 7.91 -16.48 12.27
C LEU A 198 9.23 -15.88 12.78
N LYS A 199 9.96 -16.58 13.64
CA LYS A 199 11.28 -16.13 14.12
C LYS A 199 12.30 -16.04 12.98
N GLN A 200 12.34 -17.03 12.09
CA GLN A 200 13.21 -17.02 10.92
C GLN A 200 12.86 -15.87 9.96
N LEU A 201 11.57 -15.64 9.73
CA LEU A 201 11.08 -14.52 8.91
C LEU A 201 11.57 -13.19 9.48
N LEU A 202 11.37 -12.93 10.77
CA LEU A 202 11.76 -11.67 11.39
C LEU A 202 13.28 -11.47 11.35
N SER A 203 14.07 -12.53 11.59
CA SER A 203 15.52 -12.46 11.46
C SER A 203 15.98 -12.19 10.01
N ALA A 204 15.30 -12.73 9.01
CA ALA A 204 15.58 -12.45 7.62
C ALA A 204 15.18 -11.01 7.25
N LEU A 205 14.06 -10.53 7.77
CA LEU A 205 13.56 -9.18 7.54
C LEU A 205 14.55 -8.11 8.02
N GLU A 206 15.16 -8.29 9.18
CA GLU A 206 16.21 -7.39 9.70
C GLU A 206 17.40 -7.22 8.74
N SER A 207 17.64 -8.21 7.88
CA SER A 207 18.72 -8.18 6.89
C SER A 207 18.28 -7.64 5.53
N LEU A 208 16.98 -7.64 5.24
CA LEU A 208 16.41 -7.32 3.91
C LEU A 208 15.81 -5.92 3.82
N ALA A 209 15.41 -5.33 4.94
CA ALA A 209 14.72 -4.05 4.96
C ALA A 209 15.31 -3.09 5.99
N PRO A 210 15.12 -1.75 5.82
CA PRO A 210 15.31 -0.81 6.90
C PRO A 210 14.44 -1.20 8.10
N THR A 211 14.89 -0.88 9.30
CA THR A 211 14.06 -1.05 10.50
C THR A 211 12.85 -0.11 10.40
N PRO A 212 11.62 -0.63 10.38
CA PRO A 212 10.44 0.24 10.35
C PRO A 212 10.34 1.05 11.65
N PRO A 213 9.62 2.18 11.65
CA PRO A 213 9.44 3.03 12.84
C PRO A 213 8.90 2.26 14.05
N SER A 214 8.01 1.31 13.81
CA SER A 214 7.49 0.39 14.82
C SER A 214 7.24 -0.98 14.19
N LEU A 215 7.74 -2.04 14.82
CA LEU A 215 7.45 -3.44 14.47
C LEU A 215 6.90 -4.15 15.69
N LYS A 216 5.69 -4.70 15.58
CA LYS A 216 5.02 -5.45 16.64
C LYS A 216 4.65 -6.84 16.18
N VAL A 217 4.95 -7.82 17.02
CA VAL A 217 4.48 -9.19 16.85
C VAL A 217 3.10 -9.33 17.48
N ASN A 218 2.15 -9.89 16.73
CA ASN A 218 0.82 -10.21 17.23
C ASN A 218 0.47 -11.66 16.87
N LEU A 219 0.54 -12.55 17.84
CA LEU A 219 0.29 -13.98 17.66
C LEU A 219 -1.19 -14.35 17.61
N CYS A 220 -2.07 -13.43 17.98
CA CYS A 220 -3.52 -13.59 17.93
C CYS A 220 -4.17 -12.92 16.70
N VAL A 221 -3.38 -12.50 15.70
CA VAL A 221 -3.93 -11.98 14.44
C VAL A 221 -4.62 -13.09 13.69
N ALA A 222 -5.94 -12.98 13.60
CA ALA A 222 -6.80 -13.91 12.87
C ALA A 222 -7.46 -13.27 11.63
N ARG A 223 -6.92 -12.13 11.17
CA ARG A 223 -7.62 -11.19 10.29
C ARG A 223 -8.04 -11.66 8.91
N GLY A 224 -9.23 -11.26 8.65
CA GLY A 224 -9.89 -10.58 7.50
C GLY A 224 -10.16 -11.39 6.26
N LEU A 225 -9.39 -12.38 5.90
CA LEU A 225 -9.65 -13.21 4.73
C LEU A 225 -9.35 -14.67 5.08
N ASP A 226 -10.38 -15.50 5.02
CA ASP A 226 -10.34 -16.93 5.38
C ASP A 226 -9.30 -17.75 4.57
N TYR A 227 -8.56 -17.14 3.66
CA TYR A 227 -7.57 -17.80 2.84
C TYR A 227 -6.11 -17.70 3.33
N TYR A 228 -5.82 -16.92 4.38
CA TYR A 228 -4.47 -16.87 4.94
C TYR A 228 -4.11 -18.17 5.67
N THR A 229 -2.89 -18.65 5.44
CA THR A 229 -2.45 -19.95 5.97
C THR A 229 -1.15 -19.90 6.75
N GLY A 230 -0.34 -18.88 6.55
CA GLY A 230 0.97 -18.67 7.13
C GLY A 230 1.10 -17.30 7.78
N MET A 231 2.18 -16.58 7.48
CA MET A 231 2.40 -15.22 7.91
C MET A 231 1.23 -14.31 7.49
N VAL A 232 0.89 -13.38 8.38
CA VAL A 232 0.00 -12.24 8.09
C VAL A 232 0.64 -10.97 8.63
N PHE A 233 0.49 -9.87 7.90
CA PHE A 233 0.96 -8.58 8.36
C PHE A 233 0.06 -7.45 7.91
N GLU A 234 0.13 -6.36 8.63
CA GLU A 234 -0.57 -5.12 8.32
C GLU A 234 0.29 -3.92 8.69
N VAL A 235 0.05 -2.81 8.00
CA VAL A 235 0.68 -1.54 8.33
C VAL A 235 -0.39 -0.54 8.69
N ASN A 236 -0.21 0.09 9.84
CA ASN A 236 -1.14 1.05 10.41
C ASN A 236 -0.48 2.42 10.58
N VAL A 237 -1.24 3.48 10.33
CA VAL A 237 -0.85 4.88 10.52
C VAL A 237 -1.82 5.53 11.49
N ALA A 238 -1.29 6.00 12.62
CA ALA A 238 -2.11 6.49 13.74
C ALA A 238 -2.95 7.72 13.38
N GLU A 239 -2.46 8.59 12.49
CA GLU A 239 -3.13 9.80 12.04
C GLU A 239 -4.48 9.53 11.34
N LEU A 240 -4.68 8.34 10.82
CA LEU A 240 -5.94 7.93 10.17
C LEU A 240 -6.99 7.38 11.17
N GLY A 241 -6.65 7.32 12.46
CA GLY A 241 -7.56 6.87 13.52
C GLY A 241 -8.03 5.42 13.32
N GLY A 242 -9.33 5.16 13.48
CA GLY A 242 -9.92 3.83 13.33
C GLY A 242 -9.79 3.19 11.93
N GLU A 243 -9.41 3.97 10.93
CA GLU A 243 -9.16 3.52 9.55
C GLU A 243 -7.65 3.47 9.23
N GLY A 244 -6.81 3.32 10.26
CA GLY A 244 -5.36 3.41 10.19
C GLY A 244 -4.66 2.40 9.30
N GLN A 245 -5.28 1.28 8.97
CA GLN A 245 -4.66 0.27 8.13
C GLN A 245 -4.50 0.76 6.68
N VAL A 246 -3.26 0.96 6.24
CA VAL A 246 -2.92 1.41 4.87
C VAL A 246 -2.49 0.25 3.96
N LEU A 247 -2.01 -0.86 4.54
CA LEU A 247 -1.55 -2.04 3.82
C LEU A 247 -1.88 -3.30 4.62
N GLY A 248 -2.14 -4.40 3.92
CA GLY A 248 -2.30 -5.72 4.53
C GLY A 248 -1.90 -6.82 3.57
N GLY A 249 -1.30 -7.88 4.10
CA GLY A 249 -0.81 -9.00 3.32
C GLY A 249 -0.57 -10.25 4.14
N GLY A 250 -0.03 -11.28 3.46
CA GLY A 250 0.31 -12.54 4.11
C GLY A 250 0.46 -13.69 3.13
N SER A 251 0.65 -14.87 3.68
CA SER A 251 0.72 -16.12 2.93
C SER A 251 -0.66 -16.77 2.81
N TYR A 252 -1.01 -17.18 1.60
CA TYR A 252 -2.36 -17.65 1.29
C TYR A 252 -2.36 -18.82 0.31
N ARG A 253 -3.50 -19.53 0.25
CA ARG A 253 -3.76 -20.59 -0.72
C ARG A 253 -4.98 -20.23 -1.57
N LEU A 254 -4.73 -19.85 -2.82
CA LEU A 254 -5.77 -19.50 -3.80
C LEU A 254 -5.58 -20.19 -5.14
N LEU A 255 -4.37 -20.58 -5.49
CA LEU A 255 -4.07 -21.14 -6.82
C LEU A 255 -4.68 -22.52 -7.04
N HIS A 256 -4.91 -23.32 -5.97
CA HIS A 256 -5.66 -24.57 -6.07
C HIS A 256 -7.08 -24.38 -6.63
N LEU A 257 -7.70 -23.20 -6.41
CA LEU A 257 -9.02 -22.88 -6.99
C LEU A 257 -8.98 -22.72 -8.52
N PHE A 258 -7.79 -22.54 -9.07
CA PHE A 258 -7.52 -22.37 -10.49
C PHE A 258 -6.74 -23.56 -11.07
N GLY A 259 -6.62 -24.69 -10.32
CA GLY A 259 -5.95 -25.91 -10.77
C GLY A 259 -4.42 -25.84 -10.79
N LEU A 260 -3.83 -25.06 -9.88
CA LEU A 260 -2.38 -24.90 -9.70
C LEU A 260 -1.99 -25.12 -8.22
N GLU A 261 -2.31 -26.31 -7.70
CA GLU A 261 -2.10 -26.68 -6.30
C GLU A 261 -0.62 -26.68 -5.88
N ASP A 262 0.26 -27.04 -6.80
CA ASP A 262 1.71 -27.10 -6.63
C ASP A 262 2.38 -25.72 -6.46
N LEU A 263 1.65 -24.63 -6.74
CA LEU A 263 2.12 -23.26 -6.52
C LEU A 263 1.58 -22.62 -5.23
N ASP A 264 0.79 -23.34 -4.47
CA ASP A 264 0.33 -22.94 -3.14
C ASP A 264 1.28 -23.45 -2.04
N PRO A 265 1.50 -22.67 -0.98
CA PRO A 265 1.05 -21.31 -0.76
C PRO A 265 1.86 -20.28 -1.56
N SER A 266 1.26 -19.11 -1.74
CA SER A 266 1.88 -17.90 -2.27
C SER A 266 1.81 -16.81 -1.22
N CYS A 267 2.57 -15.73 -1.36
CA CYS A 267 2.49 -14.59 -0.45
C CYS A 267 2.46 -13.26 -1.21
N GLY A 268 1.84 -12.25 -0.61
CA GLY A 268 1.67 -10.96 -1.23
C GLY A 268 1.01 -9.94 -0.30
N PHE A 269 0.82 -8.73 -0.80
CA PHE A 269 0.10 -7.68 -0.09
C PHE A 269 -0.72 -6.80 -1.02
N GLY A 270 -1.75 -6.16 -0.43
CA GLY A 270 -2.51 -5.07 -1.03
C GLY A 270 -2.36 -3.80 -0.21
N LEU A 271 -2.02 -2.71 -0.90
CA LEU A 271 -1.87 -1.38 -0.35
C LEU A 271 -3.03 -0.51 -0.85
N GLY A 272 -3.72 0.16 0.06
CA GLY A 272 -4.74 1.16 -0.26
C GLY A 272 -4.08 2.48 -0.64
N PHE A 273 -3.96 2.74 -1.94
CA PHE A 273 -3.28 3.93 -2.45
C PHE A 273 -3.86 5.22 -1.88
N ASP A 274 -5.19 5.35 -1.91
CA ASP A 274 -5.88 6.51 -1.34
C ASP A 274 -5.58 6.72 0.14
N ARG A 275 -5.41 5.63 0.92
CA ARG A 275 -5.09 5.71 2.35
C ARG A 275 -3.66 6.14 2.61
N VAL A 276 -2.70 5.66 1.80
CA VAL A 276 -1.31 6.11 1.88
C VAL A 276 -1.22 7.59 1.58
N LEU A 277 -1.94 8.08 0.56
CA LEU A 277 -1.99 9.51 0.24
C LEU A 277 -2.55 10.33 1.41
N LEU A 278 -3.68 9.90 2.00
CA LEU A 278 -4.25 10.57 3.19
C LEU A 278 -3.31 10.56 4.39
N ALA A 279 -2.52 9.49 4.57
CA ALA A 279 -1.52 9.40 5.63
C ALA A 279 -0.38 10.41 5.40
N LEU A 280 0.12 10.49 4.17
CA LEU A 280 1.14 11.47 3.79
C LEU A 280 0.65 12.91 3.96
N GLU A 281 -0.60 13.22 3.56
CA GLU A 281 -1.22 14.51 3.78
C GLU A 281 -1.30 14.86 5.29
N ALA A 282 -1.76 13.93 6.11
CA ALA A 282 -1.87 14.13 7.55
C ALA A 282 -0.50 14.34 8.22
N GLN A 283 0.52 13.59 7.79
CA GLN A 283 1.89 13.76 8.28
C GLN A 283 2.54 15.05 7.81
N ALA A 284 2.26 15.48 6.57
CA ALA A 284 2.70 16.78 6.05
C ALA A 284 2.08 17.93 6.87
N GLU A 285 0.77 17.89 7.11
CA GLU A 285 0.05 18.87 7.92
C GLU A 285 0.61 18.94 9.35
N ARG A 286 0.82 17.80 10.01
CA ARG A 286 1.43 17.71 11.35
C ARG A 286 2.83 18.32 11.39
N ALA A 287 3.62 18.10 10.34
CA ALA A 287 4.98 18.61 10.21
C ALA A 287 5.07 20.07 9.72
N GLY A 288 3.94 20.70 9.36
CA GLY A 288 3.89 22.04 8.78
C GLY A 288 4.57 22.13 7.41
N ARG A 289 4.59 21.02 6.64
CA ARG A 289 5.16 20.97 5.29
C ARG A 289 4.11 21.34 4.24
N SER A 290 4.55 22.01 3.17
CA SER A 290 3.71 22.33 2.02
C SER A 290 3.65 21.19 0.98
N GLU A 291 4.68 20.36 0.96
CA GLU A 291 4.77 19.18 0.12
C GLU A 291 4.21 17.94 0.84
N VAL A 292 3.37 17.19 0.15
CA VAL A 292 2.78 15.94 0.67
C VAL A 292 3.83 14.83 0.67
N VAL A 293 4.61 14.71 -0.40
CA VAL A 293 5.74 13.76 -0.50
C VAL A 293 7.01 14.46 -0.03
N PRO A 294 7.67 13.99 1.06
CA PRO A 294 8.90 14.61 1.55
C PRO A 294 10.01 14.61 0.52
N GLY A 295 10.67 15.76 0.35
CA GLY A 295 11.77 15.92 -0.60
C GLY A 295 11.33 16.16 -2.04
N GLU A 296 10.04 16.21 -2.31
CA GLU A 296 9.53 16.77 -3.55
C GLU A 296 9.75 18.29 -3.48
N THR A 297 10.80 18.78 -4.16
CA THR A 297 10.89 20.22 -4.42
C THR A 297 9.73 20.53 -5.35
N PRO A 298 8.88 21.54 -5.04
CA PRO A 298 7.90 22.03 -5.99
C PRO A 298 8.65 22.31 -7.30
N ALA A 299 8.30 21.59 -8.36
CA ALA A 299 8.97 21.78 -9.64
C ALA A 299 8.80 23.24 -10.00
N THR A 300 9.91 23.97 -10.11
CA THR A 300 9.92 25.37 -10.56
C THR A 300 9.21 25.41 -11.90
N THR A 301 7.98 25.92 -11.91
CA THR A 301 7.19 25.96 -13.14
C THR A 301 7.44 27.27 -13.83
N THR A 302 7.86 27.19 -15.08
CA THR A 302 8.18 28.33 -15.93
C THR A 302 7.12 28.49 -17.01
N LEU A 303 6.60 29.70 -17.15
CA LEU A 303 5.72 30.05 -18.25
C LEU A 303 6.51 30.68 -19.38
N MET A 304 6.55 30.05 -20.56
CA MET A 304 7.07 30.66 -21.79
C MET A 304 5.96 31.52 -22.42
N LEU A 305 6.19 32.83 -22.48
CA LEU A 305 5.24 33.83 -22.98
C LEU A 305 5.70 34.44 -24.29
N PRO A 306 5.29 33.91 -25.47
CA PRO A 306 5.48 34.58 -26.75
C PRO A 306 4.51 35.76 -26.86
N PHE A 307 5.03 36.99 -26.89
CA PHE A 307 4.25 38.22 -26.94
C PHE A 307 4.34 38.92 -28.29
N ARG A 308 3.24 38.92 -29.05
CA ARG A 308 3.14 39.55 -30.40
C ARG A 308 4.16 39.00 -31.42
N ILE A 309 4.58 37.76 -31.27
CA ILE A 309 5.40 36.98 -32.20
C ILE A 309 4.68 35.71 -32.59
N ASP A 310 5.12 35.04 -33.62
CA ASP A 310 4.67 33.69 -33.96
C ASP A 310 5.13 32.72 -32.84
N THR A 311 4.20 31.97 -32.29
CA THR A 311 4.47 30.97 -31.24
C THR A 311 5.50 29.93 -31.72
N ASN A 312 5.52 29.60 -32.99
CA ASN A 312 6.49 28.67 -33.56
C ASN A 312 7.96 29.07 -33.28
N ALA A 313 8.24 30.37 -33.13
CA ALA A 313 9.59 30.87 -32.87
C ALA A 313 10.21 30.40 -31.55
N VAL A 314 9.36 29.98 -30.56
CA VAL A 314 9.82 29.53 -29.24
C VAL A 314 9.66 28.04 -29.02
N LEU A 315 8.99 27.29 -29.90
CA LEU A 315 8.68 25.87 -29.68
C LEU A 315 9.90 24.98 -29.51
N ALA A 316 10.98 25.24 -30.33
CA ALA A 316 12.22 24.48 -30.22
C ALA A 316 12.88 24.68 -28.84
N ILE A 317 12.89 25.93 -28.36
CA ILE A 317 13.47 26.29 -27.05
C ILE A 317 12.65 25.65 -25.91
N VAL A 318 11.34 25.71 -26.02
CA VAL A 318 10.45 25.03 -25.05
C VAL A 318 10.73 23.53 -24.99
N LYS A 319 10.91 22.89 -26.15
CA LYS A 319 11.29 21.49 -26.22
C LYS A 319 12.63 21.21 -25.53
N GLU A 320 13.67 21.98 -25.90
CA GLU A 320 15.03 21.83 -25.33
C GLU A 320 15.03 22.03 -23.80
N LEU A 321 14.29 23.03 -23.29
CA LEU A 321 14.14 23.27 -21.86
C LEU A 321 13.47 22.07 -21.15
N ARG A 322 12.42 21.48 -21.75
CA ARG A 322 11.77 20.28 -21.21
C ARG A 322 12.68 19.06 -21.27
N ASP A 323 13.42 18.86 -22.36
CA ASP A 323 14.38 17.77 -22.49
C ASP A 323 15.54 17.90 -21.47
N ALA A 324 15.86 19.13 -21.05
CA ALA A 324 16.81 19.41 -19.96
C ALA A 324 16.20 19.25 -18.54
N GLY A 325 14.95 18.79 -18.41
CA GLY A 325 14.29 18.54 -17.14
C GLY A 325 13.55 19.74 -16.52
N ASN A 326 13.48 20.87 -17.23
CA ASN A 326 12.71 22.03 -16.74
C ASN A 326 11.21 21.83 -16.97
N ASN A 327 10.40 22.22 -15.98
CA ASN A 327 8.95 22.22 -16.11
C ASN A 327 8.49 23.53 -16.79
N VAL A 328 8.20 23.47 -18.09
CA VAL A 328 7.87 24.64 -18.91
C VAL A 328 6.49 24.49 -19.53
N GLU A 329 5.62 25.45 -19.26
CA GLU A 329 4.34 25.63 -19.96
C GLU A 329 4.42 26.76 -20.99
N LEU A 330 3.70 26.60 -22.10
CA LEU A 330 3.59 27.62 -23.14
C LEU A 330 2.30 28.42 -22.94
N ASP A 331 2.39 29.77 -22.87
CA ASP A 331 1.20 30.63 -22.82
C ASP A 331 0.47 30.64 -24.16
N LEU A 332 -0.63 29.91 -24.23
CA LEU A 332 -1.51 29.81 -25.40
C LEU A 332 -2.69 30.79 -25.37
N ARG A 333 -2.77 31.68 -24.37
CA ARG A 333 -3.96 32.53 -24.14
C ARG A 333 -3.96 33.79 -24.99
N GLY A 334 -2.82 34.21 -25.54
CA GLY A 334 -2.69 35.41 -26.38
C GLY A 334 -3.05 36.71 -25.64
N LYS A 335 -2.80 36.79 -24.32
CA LYS A 335 -3.10 37.97 -23.50
C LYS A 335 -1.90 38.94 -23.49
N ASN A 336 -2.11 40.15 -22.98
CA ASN A 336 -1.03 41.10 -22.78
C ASN A 336 -0.13 40.64 -21.62
N ILE A 337 1.12 41.13 -21.59
CA ILE A 337 2.14 40.71 -20.61
C ILE A 337 1.63 40.85 -19.18
N GLY A 338 1.03 41.98 -18.81
CA GLY A 338 0.55 42.21 -17.44
C GLY A 338 -0.49 41.17 -16.99
N LYS A 339 -1.47 40.85 -17.85
CA LYS A 339 -2.46 39.81 -17.55
C LYS A 339 -1.88 38.41 -17.50
N SER A 340 -0.84 38.15 -18.30
CA SER A 340 -0.16 36.86 -18.27
C SER A 340 0.71 36.69 -17.02
N LEU A 341 1.39 37.73 -16.57
CA LEU A 341 2.14 37.75 -15.31
C LEU A 341 1.22 37.58 -14.10
N ASP A 342 0.12 38.33 -14.05
CA ASP A 342 -0.87 38.21 -12.96
C ASP A 342 -1.46 36.79 -12.88
N TRP A 343 -1.76 36.22 -14.04
CA TRP A 343 -2.25 34.85 -14.11
C TRP A 343 -1.18 33.82 -13.68
N ALA A 344 0.05 33.95 -14.16
CA ALA A 344 1.16 33.07 -13.80
C ALA A 344 1.39 33.08 -12.29
N SER A 345 1.42 34.28 -11.68
CA SER A 345 1.56 34.40 -10.24
C SER A 345 0.43 33.72 -9.46
N LYS A 346 -0.84 33.90 -9.89
CA LYS A 346 -2.01 33.27 -9.25
C LYS A 346 -2.09 31.75 -9.43
N ASN A 347 -1.40 31.20 -10.42
CA ASN A 347 -1.38 29.76 -10.71
C ASN A 347 -0.06 29.08 -10.30
N GLY A 348 0.74 29.73 -9.46
CA GLY A 348 1.91 29.09 -8.82
C GLY A 348 3.15 28.96 -9.71
N PHE A 349 3.21 29.71 -10.82
CA PHE A 349 4.44 29.75 -11.62
C PHE A 349 5.53 30.49 -10.87
N SER A 350 6.73 29.93 -10.88
CA SER A 350 7.92 30.55 -10.27
C SER A 350 8.57 31.56 -11.22
N ASN A 351 8.58 31.28 -12.51
CA ASN A 351 9.24 32.09 -13.52
C ASN A 351 8.37 32.34 -14.76
N VAL A 352 8.61 33.47 -15.43
CA VAL A 352 8.04 33.77 -16.75
C VAL A 352 9.13 34.18 -17.70
N VAL A 353 9.29 33.47 -18.80
CA VAL A 353 10.18 33.82 -19.93
C VAL A 353 9.38 34.58 -20.97
N ILE A 354 9.66 35.83 -21.17
CA ILE A 354 8.97 36.74 -22.12
C ILE A 354 9.80 36.89 -23.36
N VAL A 355 9.20 36.64 -24.52
CA VAL A 355 9.84 36.84 -25.84
C VAL A 355 8.95 37.72 -26.69
N GLY A 356 9.39 38.95 -26.94
CA GLY A 356 8.71 39.91 -27.83
C GLY A 356 9.43 40.04 -29.18
N PRO A 357 8.93 40.91 -30.10
CA PRO A 357 9.53 41.11 -31.42
C PRO A 357 10.99 41.55 -31.35
N GLN A 358 11.33 42.52 -30.49
CA GLN A 358 12.68 43.00 -30.30
C GLN A 358 13.59 41.96 -29.64
N ASP A 359 13.07 41.18 -28.72
CA ASP A 359 13.81 40.10 -28.09
C ASP A 359 14.22 39.05 -29.11
N LEU A 360 13.27 38.67 -30.00
CA LEU A 360 13.55 37.72 -31.06
C LEU A 360 14.58 38.24 -32.07
N GLU A 361 14.50 39.53 -32.47
CA GLU A 361 15.48 40.17 -33.36
C GLU A 361 16.90 40.21 -32.76
N ASN A 362 16.98 40.44 -31.44
CA ASN A 362 18.26 40.52 -30.70
C ASN A 362 18.77 39.16 -30.20
N GLY A 363 18.05 38.06 -30.43
CA GLY A 363 18.42 36.73 -29.93
C GLY A 363 18.46 36.64 -28.40
N GLN A 364 17.56 37.35 -27.72
CA GLN A 364 17.48 37.40 -26.26
C GLN A 364 16.06 37.21 -25.74
N CYS A 365 15.88 37.03 -24.43
CA CYS A 365 14.60 37.01 -23.75
C CYS A 365 14.70 37.62 -22.37
N SER A 366 13.55 38.02 -21.83
CA SER A 366 13.43 38.47 -20.44
C SER A 366 12.92 37.35 -19.58
N VAL A 367 13.65 36.98 -18.54
CA VAL A 367 13.22 36.00 -17.53
C VAL A 367 12.87 36.73 -16.23
N LYS A 368 11.63 36.61 -15.78
CA LYS A 368 11.12 37.22 -14.57
C LYS A 368 10.83 36.15 -13.54
N ASN A 369 11.53 36.21 -12.39
CA ASN A 369 11.20 35.42 -11.23
C ASN A 369 10.01 36.07 -10.48
N LEU A 370 8.92 35.33 -10.33
CA LEU A 370 7.70 35.85 -9.71
C LEU A 370 7.73 35.78 -8.17
N VAL A 371 8.67 35.02 -7.60
CA VAL A 371 8.85 34.90 -6.15
C VAL A 371 9.71 36.05 -5.61
N SER A 372 10.90 36.27 -6.23
CA SER A 372 11.81 37.37 -5.83
C SER A 372 11.42 38.71 -6.45
N GLY A 373 10.70 38.70 -7.56
CA GLY A 373 10.38 39.89 -8.36
C GLY A 373 11.53 40.36 -9.29
N GLU A 374 12.68 39.67 -9.28
CA GLU A 374 13.83 39.99 -10.11
C GLU A 374 13.55 39.67 -11.58
N GLN A 375 14.19 40.44 -12.47
CA GLN A 375 14.12 40.25 -13.91
C GLN A 375 15.51 40.32 -14.53
N SER A 376 15.83 39.32 -15.35
CA SER A 376 17.09 39.22 -16.07
C SER A 376 16.84 39.18 -17.57
N VAL A 377 17.81 39.68 -18.37
CA VAL A 377 17.81 39.50 -19.81
C VAL A 377 18.94 38.54 -20.16
N VAL A 378 18.61 37.46 -20.86
CA VAL A 378 19.54 36.39 -21.21
C VAL A 378 19.41 36.01 -22.68
N GLY A 379 20.36 35.22 -23.20
CA GLY A 379 20.27 34.69 -24.57
C GLY A 379 19.00 33.88 -24.78
N LEU A 380 18.45 33.93 -25.98
CA LEU A 380 17.24 33.16 -26.36
C LEU A 380 17.65 31.74 -26.77
N ASP A 381 18.25 31.03 -25.85
CA ASP A 381 18.65 29.62 -25.94
C ASP A 381 18.36 28.87 -24.62
N SER A 382 18.22 27.57 -24.69
CA SER A 382 17.83 26.74 -23.54
C SER A 382 18.86 26.78 -22.40
N SER A 383 20.15 26.87 -22.70
CA SER A 383 21.22 26.88 -21.69
C SER A 383 21.25 28.20 -20.91
N SER A 384 21.17 29.33 -21.62
CA SER A 384 21.11 30.66 -21.02
C SER A 384 19.88 30.85 -20.14
N ILE A 385 18.72 30.38 -20.61
CA ILE A 385 17.47 30.42 -19.84
C ILE A 385 17.56 29.51 -18.60
N SER A 386 17.98 28.24 -18.74
CA SER A 386 18.12 27.30 -17.62
C SER A 386 19.06 27.81 -16.52
N SER A 387 20.05 28.62 -16.85
CA SER A 387 21.00 29.16 -15.88
C SER A 387 20.43 30.17 -14.89
N VAL A 388 19.20 30.67 -15.17
CA VAL A 388 18.49 31.69 -14.36
C VAL A 388 17.11 31.26 -13.88
N LEU A 389 16.67 30.02 -14.22
CA LEU A 389 15.46 29.39 -13.68
C LEU A 389 15.71 28.76 -12.32
#